data_e343b48fbf329a0084bba9cbaa5e4b8d
#
_entry.id   e343b48fbf329a0084bba9cbaa5e4b8d
#
_cell.length_a   1.000
_cell.length_b   1.000
_cell.length_c   1.000
_cell.angle_alpha   90.00
_cell.angle_beta   90.00
_cell.angle_gamma   90.00
#
_symmetry.space_group_name_H-M   'P 1'
#
loop_
_entity.id
_entity.type
_entity.pdbx_description
1 polymer ?
#
loop_
_entity_poly.entity_id
_entity_poly.type
_entity_poly.pdbx_seq_one_letter_code
_entity_poly.pdbx_strand_id
1 'polypeptide(L)'
;MMGCQTFSYDDERRLPLYLLNNMLGGPGMNARLNLSLRERHGLVYTVESAMASYSDTGCWSVYFGCDHHDVKRCMRLVLHELDRMMQHPLSERQLATAKRQLKGQIAIACDNREQYALDFAKNFLHYGRERDINVLLTRIDAITAQQIQDVAQQMFAPDRMQTLIL
;
A
#
# COMPACT_ATOMS: atom_id res chain seq x y z
N MET A 1 -7.29 -6.71 12.33
CA MET A 1 -7.22 -6.38 10.89
C MET A 1 -8.24 -5.32 10.56
N MET A 2 -7.87 -4.35 9.76
CA MET A 2 -8.80 -3.32 9.22
C MET A 2 -8.62 -3.29 7.70
N GLY A 3 -9.72 -3.06 6.94
CA GLY A 3 -9.58 -3.05 5.49
C GLY A 3 -10.81 -2.55 4.76
N CYS A 4 -10.71 -2.43 3.45
CA CYS A 4 -11.78 -1.97 2.57
C CYS A 4 -11.65 -2.59 1.18
N GLN A 5 -12.75 -2.54 0.44
CA GLN A 5 -12.76 -2.87 -0.98
C GLN A 5 -12.00 -1.80 -1.78
N THR A 6 -11.25 -2.21 -2.79
CA THR A 6 -10.45 -1.32 -3.62
C THR A 6 -10.59 -1.62 -5.12
N PHE A 7 -9.65 -1.15 -5.91
CA PHE A 7 -9.67 -1.13 -7.37
C PHE A 7 -9.32 -2.48 -7.97
N SER A 8 -9.95 -2.77 -9.10
CA SER A 8 -9.60 -3.90 -9.97
C SER A 8 -8.18 -3.77 -10.55
N TYR A 9 -7.72 -4.84 -11.18
CA TYR A 9 -6.36 -4.89 -11.73
C TYR A 9 -6.11 -3.85 -12.83
N ASP A 10 -7.08 -3.58 -13.68
CA ASP A 10 -6.95 -2.66 -14.82
C ASP A 10 -7.29 -1.20 -14.48
N ASP A 11 -7.70 -0.91 -13.26
CA ASP A 11 -8.00 0.46 -12.82
C ASP A 11 -6.71 1.30 -12.70
N GLU A 12 -6.69 2.47 -13.31
CA GLU A 12 -5.52 3.37 -13.28
C GLU A 12 -5.16 3.85 -11.87
N ARG A 13 -6.14 3.95 -10.96
CA ARG A 13 -5.97 4.35 -9.56
C ARG A 13 -5.24 3.31 -8.73
N ARG A 14 -5.16 2.08 -9.22
CA ARG A 14 -4.45 0.99 -8.56
C ARG A 14 -2.97 1.31 -8.33
N LEU A 15 -2.30 1.95 -9.27
CA LEU A 15 -0.87 2.24 -9.15
C LEU A 15 -0.56 3.34 -8.11
N PRO A 16 -1.27 4.47 -8.05
CA PRO A 16 -1.22 5.40 -6.91
C PRO A 16 -1.51 4.72 -5.56
N LEU A 17 -2.53 3.84 -5.49
CA LEU A 17 -2.82 3.07 -4.28
C LEU A 17 -1.66 2.13 -3.89
N TYR A 18 -1.00 1.51 -4.85
CA TYR A 18 0.16 0.66 -4.60
C TYR A 18 1.33 1.44 -3.98
N LEU A 19 1.60 2.66 -4.47
CA LEU A 19 2.59 3.55 -3.87
C LEU A 19 2.17 3.98 -2.47
N LEU A 20 0.90 4.35 -2.26
CA LEU A 20 0.33 4.69 -0.96
C LEU A 20 0.45 3.53 0.04
N ASN A 21 0.09 2.31 -0.38
CA ASN A 21 0.24 1.10 0.43
C ASN A 21 1.70 0.88 0.87
N ASN A 22 2.64 1.03 -0.06
CA ASN A 22 4.07 0.89 0.23
C ASN A 22 4.56 1.91 1.28
N MET A 23 4.04 3.13 1.24
CA MET A 23 4.35 4.17 2.23
C MET A 23 3.71 3.91 3.59
N LEU A 24 2.51 3.33 3.63
CA LEU A 24 1.78 3.07 4.87
C LEU A 24 2.34 1.87 5.64
N GLY A 25 2.41 0.71 5.02
CA GLY A 25 2.81 -0.53 5.68
C GLY A 25 3.57 -1.49 4.77
N GLY A 26 4.31 -0.96 3.78
CA GLY A 26 5.21 -1.75 2.96
C GLY A 26 6.40 -2.33 3.75
N PRO A 27 7.28 -3.11 3.11
CA PRO A 27 8.33 -3.88 3.78
C PRO A 27 9.46 -3.03 4.39
N GLY A 28 9.46 -1.72 4.19
CA GLY A 28 10.48 -0.82 4.75
C GLY A 28 10.22 -0.48 6.21
N MET A 29 11.26 -0.48 7.04
CA MET A 29 11.17 -0.05 8.45
C MET A 29 10.70 1.41 8.61
N ASN A 30 10.85 2.22 7.59
CA ASN A 30 10.39 3.61 7.50
C ASN A 30 8.91 3.74 7.09
N ALA A 31 8.18 2.65 6.92
CA ALA A 31 6.75 2.67 6.67
C ALA A 31 6.01 3.38 7.82
N ARG A 32 5.02 4.22 7.49
CA ARG A 32 4.36 5.12 8.46
C ARG A 32 3.72 4.37 9.62
N LEU A 33 3.05 3.26 9.35
CA LEU A 33 2.43 2.43 10.38
C LEU A 33 3.48 1.77 11.28
N ASN A 34 4.59 1.29 10.72
CA ASN A 34 5.69 0.76 11.51
C ASN A 34 6.29 1.83 12.43
N LEU A 35 6.60 3.01 11.89
CA LEU A 35 7.09 4.13 12.69
C LEU A 35 6.09 4.57 13.76
N SER A 36 4.80 4.60 13.44
CA SER A 36 3.77 5.04 14.39
C SER A 36 3.51 4.01 15.49
N LEU A 37 3.17 2.77 15.12
CA LEU A 37 2.70 1.77 16.09
C LEU A 37 3.84 1.05 16.80
N ARG A 38 4.92 0.74 16.07
CA ARG A 38 6.04 -0.05 16.60
C ARG A 38 7.14 0.83 17.17
N GLU A 39 7.76 1.68 16.35
CA GLU A 39 8.96 2.40 16.76
C GLU A 39 8.69 3.48 17.82
N ARG A 40 7.61 4.26 17.66
CA ARG A 40 7.30 5.36 18.58
C ARG A 40 6.51 4.92 19.82
N HIS A 41 5.65 3.93 19.69
CA HIS A 41 4.74 3.55 20.76
C HIS A 41 4.97 2.14 21.32
N GLY A 42 5.72 1.28 20.62
CA GLY A 42 6.03 -0.08 21.09
C GLY A 42 4.81 -0.98 21.30
N LEU A 43 3.71 -0.74 20.55
CA LEU A 43 2.41 -1.37 20.80
C LEU A 43 2.19 -2.65 20.01
N VAL A 44 2.96 -2.88 18.95
CA VAL A 44 2.73 -3.99 18.03
C VAL A 44 3.99 -4.81 17.81
N TYR A 45 3.82 -6.11 17.68
CA TYR A 45 4.89 -7.03 17.29
C TYR A 45 5.14 -6.97 15.79
N THR A 46 4.05 -6.86 15.01
CA THR A 46 4.09 -6.70 13.56
C THR A 46 2.99 -5.74 13.13
N VAL A 47 3.25 -5.02 12.06
CA VAL A 47 2.26 -4.20 11.35
C VAL A 47 2.63 -4.16 9.89
N GLU A 48 1.69 -4.48 9.04
CA GLU A 48 1.86 -4.47 7.59
C GLU A 48 0.57 -4.08 6.90
N SER A 49 0.65 -3.49 5.73
CA SER A 49 -0.49 -3.29 4.86
C SER A 49 -0.30 -4.04 3.56
N ALA A 50 -1.38 -4.63 3.08
CA ALA A 50 -1.41 -5.42 1.86
C ALA A 50 -2.53 -4.95 0.94
N MET A 51 -2.33 -5.16 -0.35
CA MET A 51 -3.39 -5.01 -1.34
C MET A 51 -3.41 -6.19 -2.30
N ALA A 52 -4.60 -6.64 -2.63
CA ALA A 52 -4.85 -7.61 -3.69
C ALA A 52 -5.80 -6.98 -4.71
N SER A 53 -5.52 -7.21 -5.99
CA SER A 53 -6.40 -6.76 -7.08
C SER A 53 -6.79 -7.97 -7.93
N TYR A 54 -8.06 -8.06 -8.23
CA TYR A 54 -8.68 -9.06 -9.07
C TYR A 54 -9.18 -8.41 -10.37
N SER A 55 -9.74 -9.18 -11.27
CA SER A 55 -10.23 -8.68 -12.56
C SER A 55 -11.36 -7.66 -12.43
N ASP A 56 -12.19 -7.80 -11.42
CA ASP A 56 -13.42 -7.01 -11.20
C ASP A 56 -13.40 -6.16 -9.92
N THR A 57 -12.49 -6.44 -8.98
CA THR A 57 -12.45 -5.79 -7.67
C THR A 57 -11.05 -5.80 -7.09
N GLY A 58 -10.90 -5.33 -5.86
CA GLY A 58 -9.70 -5.44 -5.06
C GLY A 58 -9.97 -5.36 -3.57
N CYS A 59 -8.94 -5.61 -2.78
CA CYS A 59 -8.96 -5.52 -1.33
C CYS A 59 -7.70 -4.84 -0.86
N TRP A 60 -7.84 -3.92 0.09
CA TRP A 60 -6.73 -3.36 0.86
C TRP A 60 -6.96 -3.67 2.33
N SER A 61 -5.91 -4.03 3.04
CA SER A 61 -5.99 -4.27 4.47
C SER A 61 -4.72 -3.87 5.19
N VAL A 62 -4.87 -3.53 6.46
CA VAL A 62 -3.78 -3.43 7.44
C VAL A 62 -3.99 -4.50 8.50
N TYR A 63 -2.95 -5.27 8.75
CA TYR A 63 -2.85 -6.23 9.83
C TYR A 63 -1.87 -5.73 10.88
N PHE A 64 -2.19 -5.91 12.15
CA PHE A 64 -1.26 -5.71 13.25
C PHE A 64 -1.54 -6.69 14.39
N GLY A 65 -0.48 -7.14 15.05
CA GLY A 65 -0.52 -7.97 16.26
C GLY A 65 -0.12 -7.16 17.48
N CYS A 66 -1.01 -7.08 18.46
CA CYS A 66 -0.78 -6.34 19.71
C CYS A 66 -1.44 -7.05 20.89
N ASP A 67 -1.12 -6.62 22.10
CA ASP A 67 -1.82 -7.08 23.29
C ASP A 67 -3.28 -6.65 23.30
N HIS A 68 -4.16 -7.45 23.89
CA HIS A 68 -5.61 -7.23 23.86
C HIS A 68 -6.03 -5.85 24.40
N HIS A 69 -5.36 -5.35 25.44
CA HIS A 69 -5.67 -4.03 26.02
C HIS A 69 -5.27 -2.85 25.12
N ASP A 70 -4.36 -3.06 24.14
CA ASP A 70 -3.87 -2.02 23.24
C ASP A 70 -4.63 -1.94 21.89
N VAL A 71 -5.52 -2.88 21.60
CA VAL A 71 -6.26 -2.95 20.32
C VAL A 71 -6.89 -1.62 19.94
N LYS A 72 -7.66 -1.00 20.86
CA LYS A 72 -8.33 0.28 20.58
C LYS A 72 -7.34 1.42 20.33
N ARG A 73 -6.19 1.40 20.99
CA ARG A 73 -5.13 2.39 20.80
C ARG A 73 -4.45 2.23 19.45
N CYS A 74 -4.12 0.99 19.07
CA CYS A 74 -3.57 0.67 17.77
C CYS A 74 -4.51 1.09 16.64
N MET A 75 -5.80 0.73 16.73
CA MET A 75 -6.80 1.15 15.74
C MET A 75 -6.85 2.68 15.55
N ARG A 76 -6.84 3.45 16.65
CA ARG A 76 -6.82 4.91 16.57
C ARG A 76 -5.57 5.45 15.87
N LEU A 77 -4.39 4.84 16.13
CA LEU A 77 -3.14 5.23 15.48
C LEU A 77 -3.16 4.89 13.98
N VAL A 78 -3.70 3.73 13.60
CA VAL A 78 -3.90 3.39 12.18
C VAL A 78 -4.80 4.43 11.51
N LEU A 79 -6.00 4.67 12.06
CA LEU A 79 -6.93 5.65 11.50
C LEU A 79 -6.33 7.05 11.42
N HIS A 80 -5.53 7.46 12.41
CA HIS A 80 -4.82 8.74 12.38
C HIS A 80 -3.82 8.83 11.21
N GLU A 81 -3.05 7.78 10.94
CA GLU A 81 -2.13 7.79 9.79
C GLU A 81 -2.88 7.78 8.45
N LEU A 82 -4.02 7.08 8.36
CA LEU A 82 -4.89 7.12 7.17
C LEU A 82 -5.49 8.53 6.97
N ASP A 83 -5.99 9.14 8.03
CA ASP A 83 -6.54 10.50 8.00
C ASP A 83 -5.49 11.52 7.54
N ARG A 84 -4.26 11.42 8.03
CA ARG A 84 -3.16 12.27 7.58
C ARG A 84 -2.90 12.18 6.07
N MET A 85 -3.07 11.01 5.47
CA MET A 85 -2.93 10.83 4.02
C MET A 85 -4.11 11.42 3.23
N MET A 86 -5.30 11.45 3.83
CA MET A 86 -6.48 12.09 3.24
C MET A 86 -6.43 13.62 3.32
N GLN A 87 -5.98 14.16 4.46
CA GLN A 87 -6.04 15.60 4.74
C GLN A 87 -4.85 16.38 4.19
N HIS A 88 -3.67 15.76 4.11
CA HIS A 88 -2.44 16.47 3.76
C HIS A 88 -1.76 15.85 2.53
N PRO A 89 -1.65 16.60 1.43
CA PRO A 89 -0.91 16.13 0.27
C PRO A 89 0.57 15.91 0.62
N LEU A 90 1.19 14.97 -0.06
CA LEU A 90 2.63 14.73 0.10
C LEU A 90 3.43 15.92 -0.43
N SER A 91 4.48 16.30 0.30
CA SER A 91 5.48 17.21 -0.27
C SER A 91 6.24 16.54 -1.43
N GLU A 92 6.81 17.33 -2.32
CA GLU A 92 7.62 16.84 -3.44
C GLU A 92 8.74 15.90 -2.97
N ARG A 93 9.41 16.24 -1.87
CA ARG A 93 10.46 15.42 -1.27
C ARG A 93 9.94 14.07 -0.79
N GLN A 94 8.78 14.03 -0.14
CA GLN A 94 8.16 12.79 0.34
C GLN A 94 7.77 11.90 -0.84
N LEU A 95 7.13 12.47 -1.86
CA LEU A 95 6.73 11.76 -3.06
C LEU A 95 7.94 11.19 -3.81
N ALA A 96 8.97 12.00 -4.04
CA ALA A 96 10.20 11.57 -4.71
C ALA A 96 10.90 10.43 -3.95
N THR A 97 10.93 10.50 -2.61
CA THR A 97 11.50 9.45 -1.77
C THR A 97 10.71 8.16 -1.87
N ALA A 98 9.37 8.23 -1.80
CA ALA A 98 8.50 7.07 -1.92
C ALA A 98 8.64 6.38 -3.29
N LYS A 99 8.65 7.15 -4.38
CA LYS A 99 8.87 6.62 -5.74
C LYS A 99 10.21 5.91 -5.86
N ARG A 100 11.29 6.53 -5.35
CA ARG A 100 12.63 5.93 -5.38
C ARG A 100 12.69 4.62 -4.63
N GLN A 101 12.10 4.58 -3.43
CA GLN A 101 12.03 3.37 -2.62
C GLN A 101 11.26 2.26 -3.34
N LEU A 102 10.07 2.55 -3.88
CA LEU A 102 9.26 1.59 -4.60
C LEU A 102 9.99 1.05 -5.84
N LYS A 103 10.63 1.92 -6.63
CA LYS A 103 11.41 1.51 -7.80
C LYS A 103 12.59 0.61 -7.42
N GLY A 104 13.29 0.92 -6.32
CA GLY A 104 14.35 0.07 -5.80
C GLY A 104 13.85 -1.33 -5.37
N GLN A 105 12.69 -1.40 -4.71
CA GLN A 105 12.08 -2.69 -4.33
C GLN A 105 11.66 -3.51 -5.57
N ILE A 106 11.12 -2.87 -6.61
CA ILE A 106 10.79 -3.52 -7.87
C ILE A 106 12.06 -4.09 -8.53
N ALA A 107 13.13 -3.30 -8.58
CA ALA A 107 14.41 -3.75 -9.15
C ALA A 107 14.94 -5.01 -8.43
N ILE A 108 14.97 -4.98 -7.09
CA ILE A 108 15.39 -6.14 -6.28
C ILE A 108 14.47 -7.36 -6.51
N ALA A 109 13.16 -7.16 -6.61
CA ALA A 109 12.22 -8.24 -6.89
C ALA A 109 12.43 -8.88 -8.26
N CYS A 110 12.88 -8.10 -9.26
CA CYS A 110 13.20 -8.60 -10.60
C CYS A 110 14.45 -9.48 -10.64
N ASP A 111 15.36 -9.36 -9.66
CA ASP A 111 16.55 -10.21 -9.55
C ASP A 111 16.19 -11.65 -9.14
N ASN A 112 15.03 -11.86 -8.51
CA ASN A 112 14.50 -13.20 -8.24
C ASN A 112 13.85 -13.76 -9.50
N ARG A 113 14.63 -14.51 -10.29
CA ARG A 113 14.21 -15.04 -11.59
C ARG A 113 13.03 -16.00 -11.51
N GLU A 114 12.95 -16.81 -10.46
CA GLU A 114 11.84 -17.76 -10.25
C GLU A 114 10.53 -17.02 -10.02
N GLN A 115 10.52 -16.07 -9.09
CA GLN A 115 9.34 -15.24 -8.82
C GLN A 115 8.94 -14.41 -10.04
N TYR A 116 9.92 -13.86 -10.74
CA TYR A 116 9.68 -13.13 -11.98
C TYR A 116 9.00 -13.99 -13.05
N ALA A 117 9.47 -15.24 -13.25
CA ALA A 117 8.87 -16.16 -14.21
C ALA A 117 7.42 -16.53 -13.85
N LEU A 118 7.15 -16.76 -12.56
CA LEU A 118 5.79 -17.03 -12.07
C LEU A 118 4.86 -15.83 -12.26
N ASP A 119 5.33 -14.63 -11.95
CA ASP A 119 4.55 -13.41 -12.12
C ASP A 119 4.30 -13.08 -13.61
N PHE A 120 5.30 -13.32 -14.46
CA PHE A 120 5.16 -13.24 -15.91
C PHE A 120 4.08 -14.20 -16.41
N ALA A 121 4.17 -15.48 -16.04
CA ALA A 121 3.22 -16.50 -16.48
C ALA A 121 1.78 -16.17 -16.03
N LYS A 122 1.59 -15.74 -14.78
CA LYS A 122 0.29 -15.29 -14.26
C LYS A 122 -0.27 -14.12 -15.07
N ASN A 123 0.54 -13.09 -15.30
CA ASN A 123 0.11 -11.93 -16.07
C ASN A 123 -0.25 -12.30 -17.52
N PHE A 124 0.54 -13.15 -18.15
CA PHE A 124 0.27 -13.61 -19.52
C PHE A 124 -1.01 -14.44 -19.61
N LEU A 125 -1.22 -15.37 -18.66
CA LEU A 125 -2.44 -16.19 -18.61
C LEU A 125 -3.72 -15.38 -18.37
N HIS A 126 -3.65 -14.37 -17.51
CA HIS A 126 -4.84 -13.57 -17.17
C HIS A 126 -5.12 -12.44 -18.15
N TYR A 127 -4.08 -11.83 -18.72
CA TYR A 127 -4.23 -10.56 -19.46
C TYR A 127 -3.70 -10.64 -20.89
N GLY A 128 -3.11 -11.75 -21.32
CA GLY A 128 -2.58 -11.94 -22.69
C GLY A 128 -1.43 -11.00 -23.06
N ARG A 129 -0.81 -10.34 -22.07
CA ARG A 129 0.23 -9.33 -22.30
C ARG A 129 1.39 -9.47 -21.33
N GLU A 130 2.58 -9.14 -21.82
CA GLU A 130 3.78 -9.02 -21.01
C GLU A 130 3.72 -7.76 -20.14
N ARG A 131 4.28 -7.83 -18.94
CA ARG A 131 4.46 -6.69 -18.07
C ARG A 131 5.81 -6.02 -18.35
N ASP A 132 5.81 -4.93 -19.11
CA ASP A 132 7.02 -4.14 -19.32
C ASP A 132 7.36 -3.34 -18.06
N ILE A 133 8.51 -3.65 -17.46
CA ILE A 133 9.01 -2.99 -16.25
C ILE A 133 9.31 -1.52 -16.51
N ASN A 134 9.84 -1.15 -17.69
CA ASN A 134 10.17 0.23 -18.01
C ASN A 134 8.91 1.09 -18.10
N VAL A 135 7.84 0.54 -18.67
CA VAL A 135 6.53 1.19 -18.69
C VAL A 135 6.00 1.36 -17.27
N LEU A 136 6.13 0.35 -16.41
CA LEU A 136 5.74 0.45 -15.00
C LEU A 136 6.52 1.55 -14.27
N LEU A 137 7.85 1.60 -14.43
CA LEU A 137 8.69 2.61 -13.78
C LEU A 137 8.33 4.02 -14.25
N THR A 138 8.07 4.21 -15.55
CA THR A 138 7.61 5.48 -16.12
C THR A 138 6.26 5.91 -15.53
N ARG A 139 5.32 4.98 -15.41
CA ARG A 139 4.02 5.24 -14.77
C ARG A 139 4.17 5.61 -13.29
N ILE A 140 5.09 4.98 -12.55
CA ILE A 140 5.40 5.36 -11.16
C ILE A 140 5.95 6.80 -11.10
N ASP A 141 6.84 7.16 -12.02
CA ASP A 141 7.39 8.53 -12.08
C ASP A 141 6.32 9.59 -12.40
N ALA A 142 5.29 9.22 -13.13
CA ALA A 142 4.17 10.12 -13.47
C ALA A 142 3.15 10.33 -12.32
N ILE A 143 3.17 9.52 -11.25
CA ILE A 143 2.23 9.68 -10.12
C ILE A 143 2.41 11.05 -9.46
N THR A 144 1.31 11.74 -9.20
CA THR A 144 1.29 13.04 -8.50
C THR A 144 0.89 12.91 -7.04
N ALA A 145 1.22 13.90 -6.22
CA ALA A 145 0.78 13.98 -4.82
C ALA A 145 -0.75 14.06 -4.72
N GLN A 146 -1.39 14.73 -5.68
CA GLN A 146 -2.84 14.84 -5.75
C GLN A 146 -3.49 13.47 -5.98
N GLN A 147 -2.99 12.68 -6.94
CA GLN A 147 -3.51 11.32 -7.18
C GLN A 147 -3.40 10.42 -5.94
N ILE A 148 -2.32 10.54 -5.15
CA ILE A 148 -2.19 9.80 -3.89
C ILE A 148 -3.25 10.25 -2.89
N GLN A 149 -3.48 11.54 -2.75
CA GLN A 149 -4.48 12.09 -1.83
C GLN A 149 -5.90 11.71 -2.26
N ASP A 150 -6.23 11.83 -3.53
CA ASP A 150 -7.55 11.46 -4.08
C ASP A 150 -7.87 9.98 -3.81
N VAL A 151 -6.90 9.12 -4.05
CA VAL A 151 -7.02 7.69 -3.75
C VAL A 151 -7.18 7.44 -2.25
N ALA A 152 -6.41 8.13 -1.40
CA ALA A 152 -6.54 8.01 0.05
C ALA A 152 -7.95 8.43 0.51
N GLN A 153 -8.46 9.57 0.04
CA GLN A 153 -9.80 10.06 0.36
C GLN A 153 -10.90 9.10 -0.09
N GLN A 154 -10.75 8.53 -1.28
CA GLN A 154 -11.72 7.58 -1.81
C GLN A 154 -11.71 6.25 -1.05
N MET A 155 -10.54 5.79 -0.61
CA MET A 155 -10.37 4.45 -0.03
C MET A 155 -10.61 4.41 1.47
N PHE A 156 -10.13 5.42 2.20
CA PHE A 156 -10.07 5.39 3.66
C PHE A 156 -11.19 6.18 4.33
N ALA A 157 -12.24 6.53 3.60
CA ALA A 157 -13.43 7.12 4.17
C ALA A 157 -13.99 6.22 5.30
N PRO A 158 -14.40 6.79 6.45
CA PRO A 158 -14.77 6.00 7.65
C PRO A 158 -15.86 4.96 7.41
N ASP A 159 -16.80 5.25 6.52
CA ASP A 159 -17.93 4.39 6.14
C ASP A 159 -17.50 3.17 5.30
N ARG A 160 -16.31 3.18 4.73
CA ARG A 160 -15.78 2.10 3.90
C ARG A 160 -14.92 1.10 4.67
N MET A 161 -14.43 1.49 5.84
CA MET A 161 -13.51 0.67 6.61
C MET A 161 -14.24 -0.39 7.43
N GLN A 162 -13.82 -1.64 7.27
CA GLN A 162 -14.28 -2.78 8.06
C GLN A 162 -13.18 -3.20 9.03
N THR A 163 -13.57 -3.70 10.21
CA THR A 163 -12.62 -4.14 11.25
C THR A 163 -12.94 -5.56 11.69
N LEU A 164 -11.91 -6.40 11.75
CA LEU A 164 -11.95 -7.74 12.33
C LEU A 164 -10.97 -7.82 13.50
N ILE A 165 -11.46 -8.17 14.68
CA ILE A 165 -10.67 -8.41 15.91
C ILE A 165 -10.78 -9.90 16.21
N LEU A 166 -9.64 -10.56 16.41
CA LEU A 166 -9.53 -11.99 16.77
C LEU A 166 -8.91 -12.11 18.16
#